data_f13fe8c667a68bbb42552375378a67d5
#
_entry.id   f13fe8c667a68bbb42552375378a67d5
#
_cell.length_a   1.000
_cell.length_b   1.000
_cell.length_c   1.000
_cell.angle_alpha   90.00
_cell.angle_beta   90.00
_cell.angle_gamma   90.00
#
_symmetry.space_group_name_H-M   'P 1'
#
loop_
_entity.id
_entity.type
_entity.pdbx_description
1 polymer ?
#
loop_
_entity_poly.entity_id
_entity_poly.type
_entity_poly.pdbx_seq_one_letter_code
_entity_poly.pdbx_strand_id
1 'polypeptide(L)'
;MASAAYADSSFVFSLVAKDSRTRESKAYMVRAEAPLWFTPLHRIELRNALRNAVGRGELTAQLCREAFALVDEDLRQGVLIHAPVEWTNVFRKADELSEQHAGRDGQRTIDLLHVAIALENRVEIFLSFDNRQRRLAKAAGLKVKP
;
A
#
# COMPACT_ATOMS: atom_id res chain seq x y z
N MET A 1 21.45 -5.21 1.30
CA MET A 1 20.04 -5.32 0.86
C MET A 1 19.24 -4.19 1.49
N ALA A 2 18.50 -3.45 0.68
CA ALA A 2 17.66 -2.37 1.22
C ALA A 2 16.52 -2.95 2.06
N SER A 3 16.15 -2.25 3.13
CA SER A 3 15.02 -2.63 3.98
C SER A 3 13.71 -2.52 3.19
N ALA A 4 12.76 -3.40 3.50
CA ALA A 4 11.46 -3.36 2.87
C ALA A 4 10.73 -2.05 3.18
N ALA A 5 10.04 -1.50 2.18
CA ALA A 5 9.16 -0.35 2.33
C ALA A 5 7.70 -0.80 2.47
N TYR A 6 6.85 0.10 2.90
CA TYR A 6 5.42 -0.12 2.97
C TYR A 6 4.72 0.81 1.98
N ALA A 7 3.91 0.26 1.13
CA ALA A 7 3.10 1.04 0.19
C ALA A 7 1.62 0.93 0.55
N ASP A 8 0.84 1.98 0.30
CA ASP A 8 -0.61 1.83 0.34
C ASP A 8 -1.09 0.98 -0.85
N SER A 9 -2.33 0.53 -0.81
CA SER A 9 -2.83 -0.37 -1.86
C SER A 9 -2.93 0.29 -3.23
N SER A 10 -3.11 1.61 -3.31
CA SER A 10 -3.16 2.32 -4.58
C SER A 10 -1.80 2.36 -5.28
N PHE A 11 -0.72 2.48 -4.51
CA PHE A 11 0.63 2.37 -5.06
C PHE A 11 0.88 0.97 -5.64
N VAL A 12 0.50 -0.08 -4.91
CA VAL A 12 0.61 -1.47 -5.39
C VAL A 12 -0.25 -1.67 -6.64
N PHE A 13 -1.46 -1.12 -6.67
CA PHE A 13 -2.33 -1.17 -7.86
C PHE A 13 -1.60 -0.61 -9.09
N SER A 14 -0.93 0.53 -8.97
CA SER A 14 -0.20 1.15 -10.07
C SER A 14 0.95 0.29 -10.61
N LEU A 15 1.48 -0.64 -9.82
CA LEU A 15 2.54 -1.56 -10.23
C LEU A 15 1.99 -2.76 -11.02
N VAL A 16 0.79 -3.23 -10.73
CA VAL A 16 0.23 -4.46 -11.28
C VAL A 16 -0.86 -4.22 -12.32
N ALA A 17 -1.40 -3.01 -12.39
CA ALA A 17 -2.35 -2.58 -13.41
C ALA A 17 -1.96 -1.19 -13.91
N LYS A 18 -2.21 -0.92 -15.20
CA LYS A 18 -1.82 0.36 -15.79
C LYS A 18 -2.77 1.47 -15.36
N ASP A 19 -2.23 2.53 -14.76
CA ASP A 19 -2.94 3.77 -14.44
C ASP A 19 -2.01 4.99 -14.65
N SER A 20 -2.45 6.18 -14.26
CA SER A 20 -1.69 7.41 -14.43
C SER A 20 -0.40 7.47 -13.58
N ARG A 21 -0.26 6.59 -12.59
CA ARG A 21 0.89 6.55 -11.68
C ARG A 21 1.89 5.43 -11.98
N THR A 22 1.56 4.53 -12.89
CA THR A 22 2.38 3.34 -13.18
C THR A 22 3.81 3.68 -13.55
N ARG A 23 4.02 4.67 -14.40
CA ARG A 23 5.36 5.09 -14.82
C ARG A 23 6.21 5.53 -13.62
N GLU A 24 5.63 6.34 -12.75
CA GLU A 24 6.31 6.89 -11.57
C GLU A 24 6.59 5.82 -10.52
N SER A 25 5.61 4.96 -10.24
CA SER A 25 5.79 3.88 -9.27
C SER A 25 6.82 2.86 -9.71
N LYS A 26 6.80 2.44 -10.98
CA LYS A 26 7.81 1.53 -11.52
C LYS A 26 9.21 2.13 -11.50
N ALA A 27 9.34 3.42 -11.87
CA ALA A 27 10.62 4.11 -11.80
C ALA A 27 11.17 4.17 -10.37
N TYR A 28 10.30 4.40 -9.40
CA TYR A 28 10.70 4.37 -7.99
C TYR A 28 11.23 2.99 -7.59
N MET A 29 10.51 1.91 -7.91
CA MET A 29 10.91 0.54 -7.55
C MET A 29 12.26 0.17 -8.15
N VAL A 30 12.52 0.57 -9.39
CA VAL A 30 13.83 0.34 -10.03
C VAL A 30 14.96 1.04 -9.29
N ARG A 31 14.76 2.30 -8.88
CA ARG A 31 15.78 3.07 -8.17
C ARG A 31 16.00 2.60 -6.74
N ALA A 32 14.92 2.25 -6.06
CA ALA A 32 14.96 1.91 -4.64
C ALA A 32 15.55 0.52 -4.37
N GLU A 33 15.37 -0.40 -5.29
CA GLU A 33 15.82 -1.81 -5.17
C GLU A 33 15.40 -2.44 -3.83
N ALA A 34 14.24 -2.03 -3.30
CA ALA A 34 13.72 -2.50 -2.02
C ALA A 34 12.39 -3.24 -2.23
N PRO A 35 12.19 -4.37 -1.52
CA PRO A 35 10.91 -5.06 -1.59
C PRO A 35 9.82 -4.28 -0.85
N LEU A 36 8.57 -4.63 -1.11
CA LEU A 36 7.41 -4.07 -0.42
C LEU A 36 6.78 -5.12 0.50
N TRP A 37 6.41 -4.70 1.69
CA TRP A 37 5.57 -5.50 2.56
C TRP A 37 4.18 -5.69 1.94
N PHE A 38 3.66 -6.90 2.02
CA PHE A 38 2.35 -7.28 1.52
C PHE A 38 1.56 -7.98 2.63
N THR A 39 0.36 -7.48 2.91
CA THR A 39 -0.49 -7.95 4.02
C THR A 39 -1.83 -8.47 3.48
N PRO A 40 -2.62 -9.18 4.30
CA PRO A 40 -3.99 -9.53 3.93
C PRO A 40 -4.85 -8.29 3.60
N LEU A 41 -4.57 -7.14 4.21
CA LEU A 41 -5.26 -5.89 3.90
C LEU A 41 -4.96 -5.43 2.46
N HIS A 42 -3.69 -5.46 2.04
CA HIS A 42 -3.31 -5.18 0.66
C HIS A 42 -4.03 -6.11 -0.32
N ARG A 43 -4.06 -7.39 0.00
CA ARG A 43 -4.67 -8.39 -0.88
C ARG A 43 -6.14 -8.10 -1.14
N ILE A 44 -6.93 -7.87 -0.08
CA ILE A 44 -8.36 -7.62 -0.25
C ILE A 44 -8.63 -6.28 -0.93
N GLU A 45 -7.92 -5.24 -0.54
CA GLU A 45 -8.09 -3.93 -1.17
C GLU A 45 -7.73 -3.95 -2.66
N LEU A 46 -6.58 -4.54 -2.98
CA LEU A 46 -6.10 -4.63 -4.36
C LEU A 46 -7.05 -5.44 -5.24
N ARG A 47 -7.46 -6.61 -4.77
CA ARG A 47 -8.40 -7.46 -5.50
C ARG A 47 -9.75 -6.79 -5.69
N ASN A 48 -10.24 -6.14 -4.65
CA ASN A 48 -11.50 -5.40 -4.73
C ASN A 48 -11.39 -4.24 -5.72
N ALA A 49 -10.31 -3.48 -5.68
CA ALA A 49 -10.07 -2.37 -6.61
C ALA A 49 -10.00 -2.85 -8.07
N LEU A 50 -9.30 -3.96 -8.33
CA LEU A 50 -9.19 -4.55 -9.66
C LEU A 50 -10.56 -5.04 -10.17
N ARG A 51 -11.34 -5.72 -9.34
CA ARG A 51 -12.69 -6.18 -9.70
C ARG A 51 -13.63 -5.01 -9.96
N ASN A 52 -13.55 -3.96 -9.15
CA ASN A 52 -14.33 -2.74 -9.36
C ASN A 52 -13.96 -2.04 -10.66
N ALA A 53 -12.68 -2.00 -11.01
CA ALA A 53 -12.22 -1.44 -12.28
C ALA A 53 -12.79 -2.22 -13.48
N VAL A 54 -12.89 -3.53 -13.39
CA VAL A 54 -13.55 -4.36 -14.40
C VAL A 54 -15.03 -3.98 -14.49
N GLY A 55 -15.70 -3.86 -13.35
CA GLY A 55 -17.13 -3.50 -13.30
C GLY A 55 -17.42 -2.12 -13.91
N ARG A 56 -16.49 -1.18 -13.80
CA ARG A 56 -16.61 0.16 -14.41
C ARG A 56 -16.16 0.22 -15.86
N GLY A 57 -15.69 -0.89 -16.43
CA GLY A 57 -15.17 -0.92 -17.80
C GLY A 57 -13.78 -0.29 -17.97
N GLU A 58 -13.09 0.00 -16.90
CA GLU A 58 -11.74 0.59 -16.91
C GLU A 58 -10.63 -0.45 -17.11
N LEU A 59 -10.95 -1.71 -16.88
CA LEU A 59 -10.03 -2.84 -16.96
C LEU A 59 -10.77 -4.03 -17.53
N THR A 60 -10.12 -4.81 -18.39
CA THR A 60 -10.71 -6.06 -18.91
C THR A 60 -10.58 -7.18 -17.87
N ALA A 61 -11.47 -8.17 -17.93
CA ALA A 61 -11.37 -9.35 -17.08
C ALA A 61 -10.03 -10.08 -17.27
N GLN A 62 -9.50 -10.08 -18.49
CA GLN A 62 -8.18 -10.68 -18.78
C GLN A 62 -7.05 -9.94 -18.08
N LEU A 63 -7.01 -8.61 -18.15
CA LEU A 63 -6.00 -7.80 -17.46
C LEU A 63 -6.12 -7.93 -15.95
N CYS A 64 -7.32 -8.08 -15.42
CA CYS A 64 -7.53 -8.35 -13.99
C CYS A 64 -6.89 -9.67 -13.56
N ARG A 65 -7.10 -10.73 -14.33
CA ARG A 65 -6.46 -12.03 -14.07
C ARG A 65 -4.94 -11.95 -14.17
N GLU A 66 -4.43 -11.23 -15.15
CA GLU A 66 -2.99 -11.00 -15.30
C GLU A 66 -2.41 -10.23 -14.10
N ALA A 67 -3.13 -9.24 -13.59
CA ALA A 67 -2.71 -8.51 -12.39
C ALA A 67 -2.65 -9.42 -11.16
N PHE A 68 -3.63 -10.31 -10.97
CA PHE A 68 -3.60 -11.29 -9.88
C PHE A 68 -2.39 -12.23 -10.01
N ALA A 69 -2.13 -12.72 -11.22
CA ALA A 69 -0.97 -13.58 -11.48
C ALA A 69 0.36 -12.85 -11.24
N LEU A 70 0.42 -11.57 -11.58
CA LEU A 70 1.61 -10.75 -11.34
C LEU A 70 1.89 -10.58 -9.83
N VAL A 71 0.86 -10.37 -9.01
CA VAL A 71 1.02 -10.33 -7.55
C VAL A 71 1.61 -11.64 -7.03
N ASP A 72 1.08 -12.78 -7.49
CA ASP A 72 1.59 -14.09 -7.07
C ASP A 72 3.06 -14.29 -7.50
N GLU A 73 3.40 -13.83 -8.70
CA GLU A 73 4.79 -13.89 -9.18
C GLU A 73 5.71 -12.97 -8.36
N ASP A 74 5.28 -11.75 -8.08
CA ASP A 74 6.05 -10.80 -7.27
C ASP A 74 6.30 -11.34 -5.85
N LEU A 75 5.36 -12.07 -5.28
CA LEU A 75 5.54 -12.77 -4.01
C LEU A 75 6.58 -13.89 -4.14
N ARG A 76 6.55 -14.67 -5.21
CA ARG A 76 7.54 -15.72 -5.45
C ARG A 76 8.94 -15.16 -5.66
N GLN A 77 9.05 -14.03 -6.34
CA GLN A 77 10.33 -13.38 -6.64
C GLN A 77 10.87 -12.51 -5.50
N GLY A 78 10.09 -12.29 -4.45
CA GLY A 78 10.50 -11.45 -3.32
C GLY A 78 10.41 -9.95 -3.59
N VAL A 79 9.74 -9.52 -4.65
CA VAL A 79 9.38 -8.11 -4.87
C VAL A 79 8.34 -7.67 -3.84
N LEU A 80 7.38 -8.54 -3.58
CA LEU A 80 6.45 -8.43 -2.47
C LEU A 80 6.80 -9.48 -1.42
N ILE A 81 6.73 -9.10 -0.15
CA ILE A 81 7.05 -9.99 0.97
C ILE A 81 5.86 -9.99 1.93
N HIS A 82 5.38 -11.18 2.30
CA HIS A 82 4.34 -11.29 3.32
C HIS A 82 4.82 -10.69 4.64
N ALA A 83 4.09 -9.70 5.14
CA ALA A 83 4.37 -9.10 6.43
C ALA A 83 3.63 -9.84 7.55
N PRO A 84 4.30 -10.16 8.67
CA PRO A 84 3.57 -10.55 9.86
C PRO A 84 2.80 -9.35 10.40
N VAL A 85 1.54 -9.54 10.76
CA VAL A 85 0.69 -8.46 11.26
C VAL A 85 0.11 -8.87 12.60
N GLU A 86 0.49 -8.15 13.65
CA GLU A 86 -0.11 -8.27 14.98
C GLU A 86 -1.35 -7.39 15.03
N TRP A 87 -2.49 -7.94 14.57
CA TRP A 87 -3.72 -7.17 14.36
C TRP A 87 -4.20 -6.41 15.60
N THR A 88 -4.11 -7.00 16.77
CA THR A 88 -4.51 -6.32 18.02
C THR A 88 -3.71 -5.04 18.23
N ASN A 89 -2.40 -5.10 18.03
CA ASN A 89 -1.52 -3.93 18.16
C ASN A 89 -1.77 -2.92 17.04
N VAL A 90 -2.03 -3.40 15.83
CA VAL A 90 -2.35 -2.53 14.68
C VAL A 90 -3.64 -1.77 14.92
N PHE A 91 -4.70 -2.41 15.39
CA PHE A 91 -5.96 -1.72 15.69
C PHE A 91 -5.79 -0.72 16.82
N ARG A 92 -5.03 -1.04 17.86
CA ARG A 92 -4.72 -0.09 18.94
C ARG A 92 -3.96 1.12 18.42
N LYS A 93 -2.94 0.90 17.59
CA LYS A 93 -2.17 1.99 16.97
C LYS A 93 -3.05 2.84 16.04
N ALA A 94 -3.92 2.22 15.26
CA ALA A 94 -4.84 2.94 14.39
C ALA A 94 -5.80 3.84 15.20
N ASP A 95 -6.27 3.36 16.34
CA ASP A 95 -7.12 4.16 17.24
C ASP A 95 -6.36 5.36 17.81
N GLU A 96 -5.11 5.18 18.24
CA GLU A 96 -4.23 6.28 18.66
C GLU A 96 -4.04 7.32 17.56
N LEU A 97 -3.79 6.87 16.33
CA LEU A 97 -3.64 7.75 15.17
C LEU A 97 -4.94 8.51 14.87
N SER A 98 -6.07 7.84 15.00
CA SER A 98 -7.39 8.47 14.85
C SER A 98 -7.58 9.58 15.87
N GLU A 99 -7.27 9.32 17.15
CA GLU A 99 -7.37 10.30 18.21
C GLU A 99 -6.51 11.54 17.93
N GLN A 100 -5.29 11.35 17.42
CA GLN A 100 -4.34 12.42 17.16
C GLN A 100 -4.63 13.22 15.88
N HIS A 101 -5.17 12.57 14.83
CA HIS A 101 -5.19 13.12 13.47
C HIS A 101 -6.55 13.20 12.82
N ALA A 102 -7.53 12.37 13.21
CA ALA A 102 -8.87 12.42 12.62
C ALA A 102 -9.54 13.76 12.95
N GLY A 103 -10.44 14.17 12.09
CA GLY A 103 -11.12 15.45 12.22
C GLY A 103 -10.38 16.63 11.60
N ARG A 104 -9.09 16.51 11.34
CA ARG A 104 -8.32 17.56 10.64
C ARG A 104 -8.44 17.43 9.13
N ASP A 105 -8.19 16.21 8.61
CA ASP A 105 -8.17 15.90 7.17
C ASP A 105 -9.22 14.85 6.76
N GLY A 106 -10.12 14.47 7.65
CA GLY A 106 -11.12 13.45 7.36
C GLY A 106 -10.50 12.09 7.07
N GLN A 107 -9.65 11.57 7.96
CA GLN A 107 -8.96 10.32 7.77
C GLN A 107 -9.92 9.13 7.63
N ARG A 108 -9.72 8.29 6.63
CA ARG A 108 -10.47 7.03 6.48
C ARG A 108 -9.83 5.95 7.35
N THR A 109 -10.66 5.07 7.91
CA THR A 109 -10.19 3.95 8.75
C THR A 109 -9.11 3.12 8.05
N ILE A 110 -9.29 2.84 6.76
CA ILE A 110 -8.34 2.02 6.00
C ILE A 110 -6.97 2.69 5.90
N ASP A 111 -6.92 4.01 5.77
CA ASP A 111 -5.67 4.76 5.70
C ASP A 111 -4.95 4.76 7.05
N LEU A 112 -5.70 4.86 8.15
CA LEU A 112 -5.16 4.70 9.50
C LEU A 112 -4.55 3.31 9.70
N LEU A 113 -5.21 2.27 9.21
CA LEU A 113 -4.71 0.89 9.31
C LEU A 113 -3.40 0.70 8.55
N HIS A 114 -3.26 1.26 7.35
CA HIS A 114 -2.00 1.18 6.60
C HIS A 114 -0.84 1.83 7.35
N VAL A 115 -1.04 3.02 7.87
CA VAL A 115 0.00 3.71 8.64
C VAL A 115 0.31 2.95 9.92
N ALA A 116 -0.71 2.43 10.62
CA ALA A 116 -0.53 1.64 11.82
C ALA A 116 0.29 0.37 11.57
N ILE A 117 0.03 -0.36 10.47
CA ILE A 117 0.80 -1.55 10.10
C ILE A 117 2.27 -1.17 9.85
N ALA A 118 2.50 -0.10 9.11
CA ALA A 118 3.85 0.36 8.82
C ALA A 118 4.62 0.69 10.10
N LEU A 119 3.99 1.39 11.04
CA LEU A 119 4.60 1.74 12.33
C LEU A 119 4.88 0.50 13.19
N GLU A 120 3.92 -0.41 13.31
CA GLU A 120 4.09 -1.63 14.11
C GLU A 120 5.17 -2.55 13.54
N ASN A 121 5.35 -2.56 12.23
CA ASN A 121 6.41 -3.33 11.56
C ASN A 121 7.73 -2.56 11.46
N ARG A 122 7.82 -1.37 12.07
CA ARG A 122 9.04 -0.55 12.12
C ARG A 122 9.59 -0.21 10.75
N VAL A 123 8.71 0.02 9.80
CA VAL A 123 9.06 0.43 8.44
C VAL A 123 9.52 1.89 8.48
N GLU A 124 10.55 2.22 7.73
CA GLU A 124 11.03 3.62 7.64
C GLU A 124 10.35 4.39 6.50
N ILE A 125 10.09 3.73 5.39
CA ILE A 125 9.62 4.38 4.15
C ILE A 125 8.18 3.96 3.85
N PHE A 126 7.32 4.95 3.69
CA PHE A 126 5.92 4.78 3.32
C PHE A 126 5.68 5.37 1.93
N LEU A 127 5.12 4.55 1.03
CA LEU A 127 4.90 4.93 -0.37
C LEU A 127 3.42 5.19 -0.63
N SER A 128 3.10 6.38 -1.09
CA SER A 128 1.76 6.76 -1.46
C SER A 128 1.77 7.97 -2.40
N PHE A 129 0.79 8.04 -3.28
CA PHE A 129 0.51 9.23 -4.09
C PHE A 129 -0.67 10.05 -3.54
N ASP A 130 -1.41 9.53 -2.57
CA ASP A 130 -2.55 10.22 -1.96
C ASP A 130 -2.05 11.26 -0.95
N ASN A 131 -2.43 12.52 -1.15
CA ASN A 131 -1.93 13.62 -0.31
C ASN A 131 -2.35 13.50 1.16
N ARG A 132 -3.57 13.02 1.45
CA ARG A 132 -4.01 12.82 2.84
C ARG A 132 -3.23 11.71 3.51
N GLN A 133 -3.04 10.61 2.81
CA GLN A 133 -2.24 9.48 3.29
C GLN A 133 -0.80 9.90 3.54
N ARG A 134 -0.21 10.67 2.63
CA ARG A 134 1.15 11.21 2.77
C ARG A 134 1.29 12.09 4.00
N ARG A 135 0.34 13.00 4.23
CA ARG A 135 0.35 13.86 5.42
C ARG A 135 0.25 13.06 6.71
N LEU A 136 -0.64 12.08 6.75
CA LEU A 136 -0.80 11.21 7.93
C LEU A 136 0.48 10.43 8.22
N ALA A 137 1.04 9.77 7.23
CA ALA A 137 2.28 8.99 7.37
C ALA A 137 3.45 9.86 7.84
N LYS A 138 3.60 11.04 7.26
CA LYS A 138 4.64 12.00 7.63
C LYS A 138 4.46 12.50 9.06
N ALA A 139 3.23 12.86 9.45
CA ALA A 139 2.92 13.29 10.81
C ALA A 139 3.19 12.18 11.84
N ALA A 140 3.05 10.92 11.45
CA ALA A 140 3.33 9.76 12.29
C ALA A 140 4.83 9.40 12.35
N GLY A 141 5.70 10.11 11.62
CA GLY A 141 7.16 9.93 11.68
C GLY A 141 7.75 9.07 10.57
N LEU A 142 6.97 8.67 9.57
CA LEU A 142 7.47 7.90 8.43
C LEU A 142 8.07 8.81 7.36
N LYS A 143 9.08 8.31 6.66
CA LYS A 143 9.60 8.96 5.46
C LYS A 143 8.68 8.64 4.29
N VAL A 144 8.11 9.67 3.68
CA VAL A 144 7.14 9.52 2.61
C VAL A 144 7.79 9.69 1.25
N LYS A 145 7.56 8.73 0.35
CA LYS A 145 8.06 8.67 -1.03
C LYS A 145 6.91 8.31 -1.98
N PRO A 146 7.07 8.41 -3.25
CA PRO A 146 8.14 9.05 -3.99
C PRO A 146 8.21 10.54 -3.81
#